data_b6a53b559f75fb81f819e72ad14dbc94
#
_entry.id   b6a53b559f75fb81f819e72ad14dbc94
#
_cell.length_a   1.000
_cell.length_b   1.000
_cell.length_c   1.000
_cell.angle_alpha   90.00
_cell.angle_beta   90.00
_cell.angle_gamma   90.00
#
_symmetry.space_group_name_H-M   'P 1'
#
loop_
_entity.id
_entity.type
_entity.pdbx_description
1 polymer ?
#
loop_
_entity_poly.entity_id
_entity_poly.type
_entity_poly.pdbx_seq_one_letter_code
_entity_poly.pdbx_strand_id
1 'polypeptide(L)'
;MILETINSPADVKCLSEEQTATLCRELRCFLVEQVSRTGGHLASNLGVVELTVAIHRVFDTATDRLVLDVGHQCYVHKALTGRRELFDTLRQFGGLSGFPKPYESVHDAFMAGHASDSVSVALGMARARTLLGQDYHVVAVIGDGALGGGLSFEGLNDAGGSGEPLVVILNDNGMSIDRNVGGLSKQLSKMRTDPEYYEFKKRYRKALEKLPAGPTLYEWSHEVKTALKKTLLPPVSTVFEDMGFAYMGPVDGHDVQRLTAVLQAAKEAGRPVLVHVHTVKGSGYDYALREPEKFHGVGPFDPATGKVRQAGKETFSHVFGETLRQLAREDRRVCAITAAMADGTGLTDFAREFPRRFFDVGIAEGHGVAMAGGMAKQGLIPVFAVYDSFLQRGYDMLVQDMALEKLHVVLAVDRCGIVGADGETHHGCLDYLSQIPGMTVLAPASFAELRQMLRRAVLEMDGPVAVRYPRGGEDGYDGDCGDESVTVLCQGTDAAIVTYGILTQQALRAAALLAGEGVSARVVKLNRVAPLDSDGICRALDGVKRIVAAEDQLRAGAVGERLSALLLEQGAGTEKLVLRSVGTTLPSQGSTVELRHALGLDAEGIAQAVREVLA
;
A
#
# COMPACT_ATOMS: atom_id res chain seq x y z
N MET A 1 5.58 -0.93 35.23
CA MET A 1 4.46 -1.24 34.30
C MET A 1 4.61 -2.68 33.82
N ILE A 2 3.51 -3.35 33.49
CA ILE A 2 3.56 -4.75 32.96
C ILE A 2 4.25 -4.78 31.60
N LEU A 3 3.99 -3.82 30.73
CA LEU A 3 4.63 -3.72 29.41
C LEU A 3 6.17 -3.71 29.49
N GLU A 4 6.74 -3.13 30.54
CA GLU A 4 8.19 -3.10 30.76
C GLU A 4 8.79 -4.48 31.05
N THR A 5 7.99 -5.40 31.54
CA THR A 5 8.41 -6.78 31.84
C THR A 5 8.27 -7.72 30.64
N ILE A 6 7.66 -7.26 29.53
CA ILE A 6 7.48 -8.05 28.33
C ILE A 6 8.66 -7.84 27.37
N ASN A 7 9.47 -8.87 27.20
CA ASN A 7 10.59 -8.89 26.26
C ASN A 7 10.41 -9.92 25.14
N SER A 8 9.48 -10.85 25.33
CA SER A 8 9.19 -11.91 24.37
C SER A 8 7.71 -12.35 24.45
N PRO A 9 7.18 -13.03 23.43
CA PRO A 9 5.84 -13.63 23.50
C PRO A 9 5.66 -14.64 24.64
N ALA A 10 6.74 -15.26 25.13
CA ALA A 10 6.69 -16.18 26.27
C ALA A 10 6.21 -15.47 27.55
N ASP A 11 6.60 -14.21 27.74
CA ASP A 11 6.20 -13.42 28.92
C ASP A 11 4.68 -13.13 28.88
N VAL A 12 4.11 -12.92 27.68
CA VAL A 12 2.67 -12.69 27.48
C VAL A 12 1.86 -13.93 27.89
N LYS A 13 2.38 -15.14 27.63
CA LYS A 13 1.72 -16.40 27.96
C LYS A 13 1.59 -16.65 29.47
N CYS A 14 2.50 -16.07 30.26
CA CYS A 14 2.54 -16.22 31.71
C CYS A 14 1.62 -15.26 32.46
N LEU A 15 1.01 -14.26 31.80
CA LEU A 15 0.20 -13.24 32.45
C LEU A 15 -1.17 -13.78 32.90
N SER A 16 -1.60 -13.34 34.10
CA SER A 16 -2.99 -13.51 34.54
C SER A 16 -3.96 -12.69 33.66
N GLU A 17 -5.25 -12.93 33.79
CA GLU A 17 -6.29 -12.17 33.07
C GLU A 17 -6.24 -10.67 33.40
N GLU A 18 -6.10 -10.32 34.68
CA GLU A 18 -6.00 -8.93 35.14
C GLU A 18 -4.75 -8.25 34.62
N GLN A 19 -3.60 -8.95 34.65
CA GLN A 19 -2.34 -8.47 34.07
C GLN A 19 -2.46 -8.28 32.57
N THR A 20 -3.13 -9.18 31.87
CA THR A 20 -3.35 -9.08 30.41
C THR A 20 -4.21 -7.86 30.06
N ALA A 21 -5.29 -7.60 30.83
CA ALA A 21 -6.12 -6.42 30.65
C ALA A 21 -5.32 -5.11 30.91
N THR A 22 -4.41 -5.15 31.89
CA THR A 22 -3.50 -4.01 32.18
C THR A 22 -2.49 -3.81 31.05
N LEU A 23 -1.89 -4.90 30.53
CA LEU A 23 -0.99 -4.84 29.37
C LEU A 23 -1.66 -4.19 28.15
N CYS A 24 -2.91 -4.56 27.85
CA CYS A 24 -3.64 -3.95 26.71
C CYS A 24 -3.84 -2.43 26.88
N ARG A 25 -4.11 -1.96 28.10
CA ARG A 25 -4.19 -0.51 28.38
C ARG A 25 -2.84 0.18 28.24
N GLU A 26 -1.78 -0.41 28.77
CA GLU A 26 -0.43 0.14 28.68
C GLU A 26 0.09 0.18 27.24
N LEU A 27 -0.20 -0.84 26.42
CA LEU A 27 0.11 -0.87 24.99
C LEU A 27 -0.58 0.28 24.24
N ARG A 28 -1.85 0.57 24.53
CA ARG A 28 -2.54 1.72 23.90
C ARG A 28 -1.89 3.05 24.25
N CYS A 29 -1.59 3.28 25.53
CA CYS A 29 -0.90 4.50 25.95
C CYS A 29 0.46 4.61 25.26
N PHE A 30 1.23 3.53 25.23
CA PHE A 30 2.52 3.46 24.56
C PHE A 30 2.41 3.80 23.07
N LEU A 31 1.46 3.21 22.35
CA LEU A 31 1.27 3.47 20.92
C LEU A 31 0.90 4.93 20.64
N VAL A 32 -0.02 5.50 21.43
CA VAL A 32 -0.40 6.92 21.29
C VAL A 32 0.82 7.82 21.52
N GLU A 33 1.59 7.55 22.57
CA GLU A 33 2.78 8.33 22.90
C GLU A 33 3.84 8.24 21.79
N GLN A 34 4.21 7.03 21.35
CA GLN A 34 5.27 6.84 20.36
C GLN A 34 4.86 7.39 18.98
N VAL A 35 3.67 7.03 18.48
CA VAL A 35 3.19 7.51 17.18
C VAL A 35 2.95 9.03 17.18
N SER A 36 2.64 9.64 18.33
CA SER A 36 2.53 11.11 18.43
C SER A 36 3.85 11.83 18.13
N ARG A 37 4.99 11.16 18.32
CA ARG A 37 6.34 11.70 18.07
C ARG A 37 6.84 11.37 16.67
N THR A 38 6.70 10.13 16.24
CA THR A 38 7.28 9.62 14.98
C THR A 38 6.34 9.71 13.79
N GLY A 39 5.02 9.83 14.04
CA GLY A 39 4.00 9.51 13.04
C GLY A 39 3.86 8.01 12.84
N GLY A 40 2.83 7.59 12.10
CA GLY A 40 2.60 6.17 11.78
C GLY A 40 1.13 5.79 11.67
N HIS A 41 0.87 4.48 11.69
CA HIS A 41 -0.46 3.89 11.54
C HIS A 41 -1.11 3.67 12.91
N LEU A 42 -1.73 4.72 13.48
CA LEU A 42 -2.23 4.65 14.86
C LEU A 42 -3.57 3.90 14.99
N ALA A 43 -4.58 4.34 14.24
CA ALA A 43 -5.95 3.84 14.43
C ALA A 43 -6.08 2.33 14.19
N SER A 44 -5.38 1.80 13.19
CA SER A 44 -5.36 0.37 12.87
C SER A 44 -4.73 -0.46 13.99
N ASN A 45 -3.63 0.03 14.58
CA ASN A 45 -2.94 -0.65 15.68
C ASN A 45 -3.76 -0.62 16.97
N LEU A 46 -4.41 0.50 17.29
CA LEU A 46 -5.30 0.60 18.47
C LEU A 46 -6.48 -0.38 18.39
N GLY A 47 -6.97 -0.65 17.18
CA GLY A 47 -8.08 -1.57 16.96
C GLY A 47 -7.74 -3.04 17.21
N VAL A 48 -6.48 -3.44 17.11
CA VAL A 48 -6.05 -4.84 17.18
C VAL A 48 -5.21 -5.20 18.40
N VAL A 49 -5.21 -4.39 19.45
CA VAL A 49 -4.39 -4.62 20.65
C VAL A 49 -4.72 -5.97 21.27
N GLU A 50 -5.98 -6.21 21.64
CA GLU A 50 -6.41 -7.46 22.27
C GLU A 50 -6.26 -8.66 21.33
N LEU A 51 -6.58 -8.48 20.05
CA LEU A 51 -6.40 -9.52 19.05
C LEU A 51 -4.93 -9.96 18.96
N THR A 52 -4.01 -9.02 18.88
CA THR A 52 -2.57 -9.33 18.80
C THR A 52 -2.06 -9.99 20.08
N VAL A 53 -2.49 -9.51 21.25
CA VAL A 53 -2.17 -10.15 22.54
C VAL A 53 -2.70 -11.59 22.58
N ALA A 54 -3.94 -11.84 22.12
CA ALA A 54 -4.52 -13.18 22.08
C ALA A 54 -3.75 -14.10 21.11
N ILE A 55 -3.33 -13.60 19.94
CA ILE A 55 -2.49 -14.35 19.01
C ILE A 55 -1.19 -14.80 19.70
N HIS A 56 -0.49 -13.90 20.40
CA HIS A 56 0.76 -14.22 21.10
C HIS A 56 0.57 -15.11 22.34
N ARG A 57 -0.64 -15.19 22.89
CA ARG A 57 -0.97 -16.16 23.96
C ARG A 57 -1.12 -17.59 23.43
N VAL A 58 -1.57 -17.74 22.17
CA VAL A 58 -1.88 -19.05 21.56
C VAL A 58 -0.75 -19.57 20.69
N PHE A 59 -0.19 -18.73 19.85
CA PHE A 59 0.84 -19.10 18.88
C PHE A 59 2.24 -18.71 19.37
N ASP A 60 3.24 -19.47 18.94
CA ASP A 60 4.64 -19.14 19.11
C ASP A 60 5.20 -18.60 17.79
N THR A 61 5.17 -17.30 17.62
CA THR A 61 5.54 -16.66 16.35
C THR A 61 7.02 -16.80 15.96
N ALA A 62 7.88 -17.30 16.84
CA ALA A 62 9.25 -17.69 16.47
C ALA A 62 9.25 -19.01 15.67
N THR A 63 8.31 -19.91 15.96
CA THR A 63 8.16 -21.22 15.32
C THR A 63 6.98 -21.22 14.34
N ASP A 64 5.81 -20.77 14.79
CA ASP A 64 4.60 -20.61 13.97
C ASP A 64 4.76 -19.46 12.97
N ARG A 65 4.03 -19.45 11.88
CA ARG A 65 4.10 -18.41 10.84
C ARG A 65 2.91 -17.48 10.94
N LEU A 66 3.15 -16.24 11.41
CA LEU A 66 2.17 -15.17 11.42
C LEU A 66 2.35 -14.28 10.20
N VAL A 67 1.39 -14.28 9.29
CA VAL A 67 1.36 -13.44 8.08
C VAL A 67 0.33 -12.35 8.25
N LEU A 68 0.75 -11.10 8.26
CA LEU A 68 -0.11 -9.93 8.43
C LEU A 68 -0.38 -9.30 7.06
N ASP A 69 -1.66 -9.24 6.65
CA ASP A 69 -2.07 -8.54 5.42
C ASP A 69 -1.81 -7.04 5.55
N VAL A 70 -1.23 -6.40 4.53
CA VAL A 70 -0.68 -5.05 4.59
C VAL A 70 0.44 -4.93 5.64
N GLY A 71 0.18 -5.34 6.88
CA GLY A 71 1.14 -5.34 7.97
C GLY A 71 1.28 -4.00 8.72
N HIS A 72 0.54 -2.95 8.33
CA HIS A 72 0.56 -1.64 9.02
C HIS A 72 0.03 -1.69 10.46
N GLN A 73 -0.67 -2.76 10.85
CA GLN A 73 -1.19 -3.03 12.20
C GLN A 73 -0.21 -3.87 13.06
N CYS A 74 1.09 -3.90 12.73
CA CYS A 74 2.09 -4.75 13.40
C CYS A 74 2.74 -4.14 14.64
N TYR A 75 2.39 -2.93 15.07
CA TYR A 75 3.13 -2.24 16.14
C TYR A 75 3.01 -2.95 17.49
N VAL A 76 1.83 -3.46 17.83
CA VAL A 76 1.66 -4.30 19.04
C VAL A 76 2.51 -5.57 18.94
N HIS A 77 2.52 -6.24 17.80
CA HIS A 77 3.37 -7.39 17.54
C HIS A 77 4.86 -7.06 17.73
N LYS A 78 5.35 -5.94 17.17
CA LYS A 78 6.73 -5.49 17.35
C LYS A 78 7.06 -5.21 18.84
N ALA A 79 6.15 -4.53 19.55
CA ALA A 79 6.34 -4.24 20.97
C ALA A 79 6.43 -5.51 21.82
N LEU A 80 5.62 -6.54 21.55
CA LEU A 80 5.61 -7.82 22.26
C LEU A 80 6.75 -8.77 21.88
N THR A 81 7.48 -8.49 20.81
CA THR A 81 8.57 -9.32 20.27
C THR A 81 9.95 -8.67 20.43
N GLY A 82 10.13 -7.91 21.54
CA GLY A 82 11.43 -7.39 21.97
C GLY A 82 11.89 -6.10 21.26
N ARG A 83 11.05 -5.46 20.44
CA ARG A 83 11.43 -4.24 19.69
C ARG A 83 10.87 -2.95 20.30
N ARG A 84 10.26 -3.00 21.49
CA ARG A 84 9.64 -1.85 22.16
C ARG A 84 10.57 -0.64 22.26
N GLU A 85 11.83 -0.85 22.63
CA GLU A 85 12.81 0.22 22.85
C GLU A 85 13.26 0.91 21.56
N LEU A 86 12.99 0.31 20.39
CA LEU A 86 13.31 0.87 19.08
C LEU A 86 12.23 1.82 18.53
N PHE A 87 11.09 1.97 19.22
CA PHE A 87 9.96 2.75 18.70
C PHE A 87 10.24 4.24 18.52
N ASP A 88 11.21 4.81 19.23
CA ASP A 88 11.66 6.19 18.99
C ASP A 88 12.24 6.39 17.58
N THR A 89 12.65 5.29 16.92
CA THR A 89 13.16 5.30 15.53
C THR A 89 12.16 4.79 14.50
N LEU A 90 10.89 4.61 14.91
CA LEU A 90 9.85 4.05 14.03
C LEU A 90 9.71 4.87 12.73
N ARG A 91 9.82 4.21 11.58
CA ARG A 91 9.71 4.79 10.23
C ARG A 91 10.79 5.82 9.89
N GLN A 92 11.88 5.89 10.66
CA GLN A 92 13.03 6.75 10.39
C GLN A 92 14.11 5.99 9.62
N PHE A 93 15.01 6.74 8.99
CA PHE A 93 16.15 6.17 8.25
C PHE A 93 17.05 5.34 9.17
N GLY A 94 17.31 4.08 8.79
CA GLY A 94 18.08 3.15 9.60
C GLY A 94 17.40 2.67 10.89
N GLY A 95 16.14 3.05 11.12
CA GLY A 95 15.37 2.70 12.31
C GLY A 95 14.37 1.55 12.08
N LEU A 96 13.42 1.42 13.02
CA LEU A 96 12.39 0.40 13.01
C LEU A 96 11.38 0.64 11.88
N SER A 97 11.11 -0.38 11.05
CA SER A 97 10.11 -0.31 9.98
C SER A 97 8.69 -0.23 10.55
N GLY A 98 7.80 0.46 9.82
CA GLY A 98 6.36 0.48 10.08
C GLY A 98 5.61 -0.80 9.66
N PHE A 99 6.31 -1.78 9.08
CA PHE A 99 5.78 -3.05 8.56
C PHE A 99 6.61 -4.23 9.07
N PRO A 100 6.08 -5.47 9.06
CA PRO A 100 6.85 -6.67 9.37
C PRO A 100 8.03 -6.83 8.41
N LYS A 101 9.21 -7.16 8.96
CA LYS A 101 10.43 -7.38 8.20
C LYS A 101 11.18 -8.59 8.75
N PRO A 102 11.32 -9.69 7.99
CA PRO A 102 12.04 -10.88 8.44
C PRO A 102 13.49 -10.64 8.85
N TYR A 103 14.12 -9.59 8.33
CA TYR A 103 15.46 -9.21 8.73
C TYR A 103 15.53 -8.42 10.07
N GLU A 104 14.39 -7.91 10.57
CA GLU A 104 14.32 -7.27 11.88
C GLU A 104 14.09 -8.28 13.01
N SER A 105 13.34 -9.36 12.74
CA SER A 105 12.96 -10.32 13.78
C SER A 105 12.55 -11.67 13.20
N VAL A 106 12.91 -12.75 13.89
CA VAL A 106 12.44 -14.12 13.59
C VAL A 106 10.92 -14.28 13.74
N HIS A 107 10.27 -13.35 14.43
CA HIS A 107 8.81 -13.32 14.62
C HIS A 107 8.06 -12.76 13.40
N ASP A 108 8.74 -12.11 12.47
CA ASP A 108 8.18 -11.57 11.23
C ASP A 108 8.32 -12.62 10.13
N ALA A 109 7.31 -13.47 9.94
CA ALA A 109 7.39 -14.61 9.03
C ALA A 109 7.53 -14.22 7.55
N PHE A 110 6.99 -13.07 7.16
CA PHE A 110 7.00 -12.58 5.77
C PHE A 110 7.03 -11.05 5.72
N MET A 111 7.61 -10.50 4.65
CA MET A 111 7.57 -9.07 4.39
C MET A 111 6.15 -8.65 3.99
N ALA A 112 5.62 -7.60 4.59
CA ALA A 112 4.30 -7.08 4.27
C ALA A 112 4.37 -5.60 3.85
N GLY A 113 3.29 -5.10 3.26
CA GLY A 113 3.16 -3.71 2.78
C GLY A 113 1.95 -3.54 1.84
N HIS A 114 1.66 -4.54 1.02
CA HIS A 114 0.51 -4.54 0.11
C HIS A 114 -0.64 -5.38 0.68
N ALA A 115 -1.88 -5.06 0.26
CA ALA A 115 -3.07 -5.74 0.71
C ALA A 115 -3.37 -7.02 -0.09
N SER A 116 -4.16 -7.92 0.47
CA SER A 116 -4.84 -9.05 -0.18
C SER A 116 -3.98 -10.27 -0.51
N ASP A 117 -2.70 -10.31 -0.13
CA ASP A 117 -1.79 -11.43 -0.45
C ASP A 117 -1.59 -12.42 0.71
N SER A 118 -1.95 -12.05 1.93
CA SER A 118 -1.64 -12.81 3.15
C SER A 118 -2.18 -14.24 3.13
N VAL A 119 -3.38 -14.48 2.60
CA VAL A 119 -3.98 -15.82 2.55
C VAL A 119 -3.22 -16.72 1.59
N SER A 120 -2.84 -16.21 0.41
CA SER A 120 -2.05 -16.94 -0.58
C SER A 120 -0.66 -17.30 -0.06
N VAL A 121 0.02 -16.34 0.59
CA VAL A 121 1.33 -16.54 1.22
C VAL A 121 1.23 -17.59 2.33
N ALA A 122 0.25 -17.47 3.21
CA ALA A 122 0.03 -18.40 4.31
C ALA A 122 -0.30 -19.82 3.82
N LEU A 123 -1.11 -19.95 2.77
CA LEU A 123 -1.40 -21.24 2.15
C LEU A 123 -0.13 -21.88 1.58
N GLY A 124 0.73 -21.08 0.91
CA GLY A 124 2.03 -21.56 0.42
C GLY A 124 2.91 -22.08 1.56
N MET A 125 2.97 -21.39 2.70
CA MET A 125 3.69 -21.83 3.89
C MET A 125 3.08 -23.09 4.51
N ALA A 126 1.74 -23.22 4.55
CA ALA A 126 1.06 -24.40 5.08
C ALA A 126 1.35 -25.65 4.22
N ARG A 127 1.27 -25.52 2.90
CA ARG A 127 1.65 -26.60 1.97
C ARG A 127 3.12 -26.99 2.09
N ALA A 128 4.02 -26.01 2.21
CA ALA A 128 5.45 -26.28 2.42
C ALA A 128 5.68 -27.05 3.72
N ARG A 129 5.02 -26.66 4.84
CA ARG A 129 5.05 -27.38 6.10
C ARG A 129 4.66 -28.86 5.91
N THR A 130 3.53 -29.11 5.26
CA THR A 130 3.00 -30.48 5.03
C THR A 130 3.96 -31.31 4.17
N LEU A 131 4.45 -30.75 3.07
CA LEU A 131 5.39 -31.44 2.18
C LEU A 131 6.75 -31.72 2.81
N LEU A 132 7.21 -30.84 3.71
CA LEU A 132 8.50 -30.99 4.42
C LEU A 132 8.36 -31.80 5.72
N GLY A 133 7.15 -32.24 6.09
CA GLY A 133 6.89 -32.95 7.34
C GLY A 133 7.23 -32.13 8.59
N GLN A 134 7.08 -30.81 8.52
CA GLN A 134 7.35 -29.90 9.65
C GLN A 134 6.09 -29.73 10.50
N ASP A 135 6.28 -29.36 11.77
CA ASP A 135 5.21 -29.17 12.75
C ASP A 135 5.19 -27.73 13.26
N TYR A 136 4.51 -26.85 12.53
CA TYR A 136 4.20 -25.48 12.96
C TYR A 136 2.83 -25.05 12.42
N HIS A 137 2.22 -24.08 13.08
CA HIS A 137 0.95 -23.52 12.64
C HIS A 137 1.18 -22.30 11.72
N VAL A 138 0.22 -22.08 10.83
CA VAL A 138 0.22 -20.92 9.94
C VAL A 138 -1.04 -20.11 10.18
N VAL A 139 -0.85 -18.80 10.40
CA VAL A 139 -1.92 -17.84 10.70
C VAL A 139 -1.82 -16.66 9.76
N ALA A 140 -2.88 -16.38 9.00
CA ALA A 140 -3.03 -15.16 8.23
C ALA A 140 -3.99 -14.21 8.95
N VAL A 141 -3.64 -12.93 9.06
CA VAL A 141 -4.56 -11.88 9.55
C VAL A 141 -4.86 -10.94 8.39
N ILE A 142 -6.11 -10.92 7.95
CA ILE A 142 -6.58 -10.09 6.84
C ILE A 142 -7.68 -9.14 7.29
N GLY A 143 -7.60 -7.87 6.87
CA GLY A 143 -8.66 -6.89 7.08
C GLY A 143 -9.82 -7.06 6.10
N ASP A 144 -11.01 -6.66 6.52
CA ASP A 144 -12.23 -6.71 5.70
C ASP A 144 -12.15 -5.85 4.42
N GLY A 145 -11.36 -4.75 4.44
CA GLY A 145 -11.06 -3.97 3.24
C GLY A 145 -10.19 -4.74 2.23
N ALA A 146 -9.15 -5.42 2.71
CA ALA A 146 -8.26 -6.21 1.88
C ALA A 146 -8.94 -7.49 1.36
N LEU A 147 -9.94 -8.00 2.07
CA LEU A 147 -10.72 -9.16 1.65
C LEU A 147 -11.47 -8.92 0.33
N GLY A 148 -11.76 -7.66 -0.02
CA GLY A 148 -12.38 -7.28 -1.29
C GLY A 148 -11.49 -7.42 -2.52
N GLY A 149 -10.18 -7.60 -2.35
CA GLY A 149 -9.23 -7.77 -3.45
C GLY A 149 -9.31 -9.14 -4.11
N GLY A 150 -9.11 -9.21 -5.43
CA GLY A 150 -9.21 -10.44 -6.21
C GLY A 150 -8.31 -11.55 -5.67
N LEU A 151 -7.03 -11.25 -5.41
CA LEU A 151 -6.06 -12.21 -4.92
C LEU A 151 -6.46 -12.86 -3.57
N SER A 152 -7.14 -12.12 -2.69
CA SER A 152 -7.64 -12.69 -1.43
C SER A 152 -8.75 -13.73 -1.67
N PHE A 153 -9.63 -13.49 -2.66
CA PHE A 153 -10.64 -14.47 -3.07
C PHE A 153 -10.02 -15.71 -3.71
N GLU A 154 -9.01 -15.54 -4.55
CA GLU A 154 -8.25 -16.65 -5.15
C GLU A 154 -7.60 -17.49 -4.04
N GLY A 155 -6.93 -16.84 -3.08
CA GLY A 155 -6.32 -17.48 -1.93
C GLY A 155 -7.32 -18.22 -1.04
N LEU A 156 -8.48 -17.62 -0.74
CA LEU A 156 -9.54 -18.26 0.05
C LEU A 156 -10.15 -19.45 -0.68
N ASN A 157 -10.42 -19.33 -1.97
CA ASN A 157 -10.99 -20.41 -2.78
C ASN A 157 -10.06 -21.63 -2.78
N ASP A 158 -8.77 -21.43 -2.98
CA ASP A 158 -7.79 -22.51 -2.98
C ASP A 158 -7.57 -23.07 -1.56
N ALA A 159 -7.44 -22.22 -0.55
CA ALA A 159 -7.25 -22.64 0.84
C ALA A 159 -8.42 -23.49 1.35
N GLY A 160 -9.64 -23.03 1.12
CA GLY A 160 -10.84 -23.77 1.53
C GLY A 160 -11.00 -25.11 0.86
N GLY A 161 -10.69 -25.20 -0.45
CA GLY A 161 -10.73 -26.43 -1.23
C GLY A 161 -9.59 -27.41 -0.94
N SER A 162 -8.45 -26.91 -0.43
CA SER A 162 -7.24 -27.71 -0.24
C SER A 162 -7.29 -28.65 0.96
N GLY A 163 -8.05 -28.31 1.99
CA GLY A 163 -8.04 -29.02 3.28
C GLY A 163 -6.80 -28.79 4.14
N GLU A 164 -5.83 -27.98 3.70
CA GLU A 164 -4.61 -27.67 4.47
C GLU A 164 -4.94 -26.99 5.80
N PRO A 165 -4.38 -27.45 6.94
CA PRO A 165 -4.57 -26.77 8.22
C PRO A 165 -3.96 -25.37 8.21
N LEU A 166 -4.83 -24.35 8.21
CA LEU A 166 -4.51 -22.93 8.12
C LEU A 166 -5.55 -22.14 8.91
N VAL A 167 -5.12 -21.15 9.69
CA VAL A 167 -6.01 -20.23 10.39
C VAL A 167 -6.01 -18.89 9.68
N VAL A 168 -7.16 -18.47 9.16
CA VAL A 168 -7.37 -17.13 8.61
C VAL A 168 -8.17 -16.32 9.63
N ILE A 169 -7.62 -15.22 10.12
CA ILE A 169 -8.29 -14.29 11.03
C ILE A 169 -8.77 -13.10 10.19
N LEU A 170 -10.09 -13.02 9.99
CA LEU A 170 -10.72 -11.87 9.35
C LEU A 170 -10.97 -10.79 10.41
N ASN A 171 -10.20 -9.72 10.37
CA ASN A 171 -10.36 -8.54 11.20
C ASN A 171 -11.37 -7.58 10.54
N ASP A 172 -12.61 -7.62 10.99
CA ASP A 172 -13.71 -6.83 10.45
C ASP A 172 -13.98 -5.59 11.33
N ASN A 173 -13.67 -4.42 10.81
CA ASN A 173 -13.96 -3.13 11.45
C ASN A 173 -14.79 -2.19 10.56
N GLY A 174 -15.18 -2.62 9.36
CA GLY A 174 -15.98 -1.85 8.40
C GLY A 174 -15.20 -0.80 7.61
N MET A 175 -13.87 -0.78 7.74
CA MET A 175 -13.04 0.29 7.18
C MET A 175 -11.73 -0.24 6.60
N SER A 176 -11.34 0.34 5.45
CA SER A 176 -9.96 0.34 4.94
C SER A 176 -9.25 1.65 5.35
N ILE A 177 -8.79 2.47 4.43
CA ILE A 177 -8.49 3.89 4.69
C ILE A 177 -9.84 4.59 4.96
N ASP A 178 -10.77 4.53 4.00
CA ASP A 178 -12.16 4.98 4.09
C ASP A 178 -13.11 3.82 4.44
N ARG A 179 -14.43 4.07 4.45
CA ARG A 179 -15.44 3.04 4.64
C ARG A 179 -15.41 2.04 3.49
N ASN A 180 -15.47 0.76 3.82
CA ASN A 180 -15.46 -0.28 2.81
C ASN A 180 -16.70 -0.21 1.89
N VAL A 181 -16.48 -0.47 0.60
CA VAL A 181 -17.50 -0.46 -0.44
C VAL A 181 -17.81 -1.87 -0.94
N GLY A 182 -18.92 -2.00 -1.69
CA GLY A 182 -19.27 -3.26 -2.38
C GLY A 182 -20.23 -4.19 -1.63
N GLY A 183 -20.58 -5.27 -2.29
CA GLY A 183 -21.56 -6.26 -1.79
C GLY A 183 -21.09 -7.04 -0.59
N LEU A 184 -19.81 -7.43 -0.57
CA LEU A 184 -19.20 -8.17 0.54
C LEU A 184 -19.21 -7.34 1.83
N SER A 185 -18.83 -6.06 1.75
CA SER A 185 -18.88 -5.14 2.89
C SER A 185 -20.29 -5.02 3.48
N LYS A 186 -21.33 -4.95 2.62
CA LYS A 186 -22.72 -4.95 3.04
C LYS A 186 -23.12 -6.25 3.74
N GLN A 187 -22.63 -7.40 3.26
CA GLN A 187 -22.90 -8.70 3.87
C GLN A 187 -22.25 -8.83 5.24
N LEU A 188 -20.96 -8.46 5.37
CA LEU A 188 -20.25 -8.44 6.66
C LEU A 188 -20.94 -7.49 7.65
N SER A 189 -21.40 -6.31 7.18
CA SER A 189 -22.16 -5.38 8.01
C SER A 189 -23.47 -5.99 8.55
N LYS A 190 -24.22 -6.75 7.73
CA LYS A 190 -25.39 -7.48 8.19
C LYS A 190 -25.04 -8.50 9.26
N MET A 191 -23.97 -9.28 9.05
CA MET A 191 -23.51 -10.27 10.04
C MET A 191 -23.14 -9.64 11.39
N ARG A 192 -22.69 -8.38 11.41
CA ARG A 192 -22.39 -7.61 12.62
C ARG A 192 -23.63 -7.10 13.35
N THR A 193 -24.68 -6.72 12.62
CA THR A 193 -25.82 -5.94 13.14
C THR A 193 -27.12 -6.73 13.26
N ASP A 194 -27.19 -7.95 12.73
CA ASP A 194 -28.43 -8.74 12.70
C ASP A 194 -28.73 -9.39 14.06
N PRO A 195 -29.76 -8.93 14.80
CA PRO A 195 -30.17 -9.51 16.06
C PRO A 195 -30.67 -10.95 15.92
N GLU A 196 -31.28 -11.32 14.79
CA GLU A 196 -31.78 -12.69 14.54
C GLU A 196 -30.60 -13.66 14.41
N TYR A 197 -29.51 -13.25 13.80
CA TYR A 197 -28.29 -14.04 13.72
C TYR A 197 -27.67 -14.29 15.11
N TYR A 198 -27.65 -13.28 16.00
CA TYR A 198 -27.18 -13.41 17.36
C TYR A 198 -28.11 -14.28 18.22
N GLU A 199 -29.42 -14.09 18.18
CA GLU A 199 -30.41 -14.90 18.91
C GLU A 199 -30.45 -16.35 18.42
N PHE A 200 -30.31 -16.56 17.11
CA PHE A 200 -30.19 -17.89 16.51
C PHE A 200 -28.96 -18.62 17.05
N LYS A 201 -27.79 -17.98 17.06
CA LYS A 201 -26.55 -18.54 17.56
C LYS A 201 -26.62 -18.88 19.06
N LYS A 202 -27.30 -18.05 19.83
CA LYS A 202 -27.54 -18.24 21.25
C LYS A 202 -28.49 -19.43 21.50
N ARG A 203 -29.53 -19.61 20.68
CA ARG A 203 -30.46 -20.77 20.73
C ARG A 203 -29.75 -22.07 20.32
N TYR A 204 -28.95 -22.04 19.28
CA TYR A 204 -28.14 -23.16 18.80
C TYR A 204 -27.15 -23.63 19.88
N ARG A 205 -26.45 -22.70 20.52
CA ARG A 205 -25.52 -22.98 21.61
C ARG A 205 -26.23 -23.62 22.80
N LYS A 206 -27.36 -23.05 23.22
CA LYS A 206 -28.19 -23.64 24.30
C LYS A 206 -28.76 -25.02 23.95
N ALA A 207 -29.00 -25.29 22.66
CA ALA A 207 -29.44 -26.62 22.22
C ALA A 207 -28.28 -27.64 22.26
N LEU A 208 -27.05 -27.23 21.90
CA LEU A 208 -25.85 -28.07 22.03
C LEU A 208 -25.46 -28.33 23.50
N GLU A 209 -25.60 -27.35 24.38
CA GLU A 209 -25.33 -27.47 25.81
C GLU A 209 -26.33 -28.40 26.53
N LYS A 210 -27.51 -28.65 25.94
CA LYS A 210 -28.54 -29.54 26.47
C LYS A 210 -28.45 -30.98 25.99
N LEU A 211 -27.54 -31.30 25.06
CA LEU A 211 -27.29 -32.70 24.66
C LEU A 211 -26.44 -33.38 25.73
N PRO A 212 -26.82 -34.59 26.21
CA PRO A 212 -26.04 -35.28 27.22
C PRO A 212 -24.66 -35.59 26.70
N ALA A 213 -23.64 -35.12 27.40
CA ALA A 213 -22.23 -35.38 27.08
C ALA A 213 -21.91 -36.85 27.40
N GLY A 214 -21.99 -37.71 26.40
CA GLY A 214 -21.48 -39.06 26.44
C GLY A 214 -20.30 -39.23 25.47
N PRO A 215 -19.32 -40.11 25.76
CA PRO A 215 -18.08 -40.28 24.99
C PRO A 215 -18.28 -40.73 23.53
N THR A 216 -19.49 -41.11 23.13
CA THR A 216 -19.82 -41.63 21.78
C THR A 216 -20.19 -40.59 20.74
N LEU A 217 -20.23 -39.29 21.08
CA LEU A 217 -20.58 -38.22 20.12
C LEU A 217 -19.41 -37.79 19.20
N TYR A 218 -18.21 -38.25 19.49
CA TYR A 218 -17.04 -37.96 18.65
C TYR A 218 -17.02 -38.76 17.33
N GLU A 219 -17.74 -39.88 17.26
CA GLU A 219 -17.81 -40.78 16.13
C GLU A 219 -18.98 -40.52 15.16
N TRP A 220 -19.84 -39.54 15.43
CA TRP A 220 -20.88 -39.17 14.47
C TRP A 220 -20.23 -38.43 13.31
N SER A 221 -20.24 -39.09 12.14
CA SER A 221 -19.63 -38.56 10.91
C SER A 221 -20.09 -37.14 10.62
N HIS A 222 -19.20 -36.37 10.06
CA HIS A 222 -19.44 -34.99 9.60
C HIS A 222 -20.72 -34.89 8.75
N GLU A 223 -21.07 -35.94 8.02
CA GLU A 223 -22.28 -36.06 7.19
C GLU A 223 -23.58 -36.04 8.00
N VAL A 224 -23.63 -36.70 9.14
CA VAL A 224 -24.82 -36.73 10.00
C VAL A 224 -25.01 -35.38 10.69
N LYS A 225 -23.95 -34.74 11.16
CA LYS A 225 -24.00 -33.37 11.70
C LYS A 225 -24.45 -32.38 10.64
N THR A 226 -23.98 -32.52 9.42
CA THR A 226 -24.33 -31.67 8.28
C THR A 226 -25.75 -31.91 7.79
N ALA A 227 -26.24 -33.17 7.80
CA ALA A 227 -27.59 -33.51 7.44
C ALA A 227 -28.62 -33.04 8.50
N LEU A 228 -28.31 -33.17 9.82
CA LEU A 228 -29.12 -32.62 10.88
C LEU A 228 -29.19 -31.09 10.86
N LYS A 229 -28.05 -30.45 10.56
CA LYS A 229 -27.93 -28.99 10.36
C LYS A 229 -28.80 -28.52 9.19
N LYS A 230 -28.79 -29.25 8.08
CA LYS A 230 -29.59 -28.91 6.86
C LYS A 230 -31.10 -29.15 7.03
N THR A 231 -31.51 -30.10 7.88
CA THR A 231 -32.92 -30.50 7.99
C THR A 231 -33.68 -29.70 9.07
N LEU A 232 -33.01 -29.18 10.07
CA LEU A 232 -33.64 -28.51 11.23
C LEU A 232 -33.46 -26.99 11.24
N LEU A 233 -32.65 -26.42 10.31
CA LEU A 233 -32.29 -25.01 10.33
C LEU A 233 -32.37 -24.43 8.91
N PRO A 234 -32.87 -23.18 8.73
CA PRO A 234 -32.75 -22.51 7.44
C PRO A 234 -31.28 -22.40 7.04
N PRO A 235 -30.95 -22.59 5.77
CA PRO A 235 -29.56 -22.61 5.30
C PRO A 235 -28.99 -21.19 5.28
N VAL A 236 -28.46 -20.72 6.40
CA VAL A 236 -27.59 -19.54 6.42
C VAL A 236 -26.16 -20.04 6.55
N SER A 237 -25.69 -20.66 5.46
CA SER A 237 -24.26 -20.89 5.27
C SER A 237 -23.60 -19.55 4.95
N THR A 238 -22.43 -19.30 5.55
CA THR A 238 -21.60 -18.16 5.13
C THR A 238 -20.87 -18.52 3.83
N VAL A 239 -20.53 -17.53 3.02
CA VAL A 239 -19.70 -17.72 1.83
C VAL A 239 -18.39 -18.47 2.14
N PHE A 240 -17.85 -18.30 3.34
CA PHE A 240 -16.63 -18.96 3.78
C PHE A 240 -16.83 -20.48 4.06
N GLU A 241 -17.99 -20.85 4.61
CA GLU A 241 -18.35 -22.27 4.78
C GLU A 241 -18.59 -22.93 3.43
N ASP A 242 -19.18 -22.22 2.48
CA ASP A 242 -19.40 -22.72 1.12
C ASP A 242 -18.07 -22.90 0.37
N MET A 243 -17.04 -22.09 0.68
CA MET A 243 -15.67 -22.28 0.20
C MET A 243 -14.91 -23.43 0.88
N GLY A 244 -15.44 -24.03 1.97
CA GLY A 244 -14.82 -25.16 2.65
C GLY A 244 -14.15 -24.86 4.00
N PHE A 245 -14.17 -23.61 4.46
CA PHE A 245 -13.65 -23.26 5.79
C PHE A 245 -14.55 -23.70 6.94
N ALA A 246 -13.96 -24.06 8.06
CA ALA A 246 -14.66 -24.05 9.34
C ALA A 246 -14.79 -22.59 9.79
N TYR A 247 -16.00 -22.06 9.83
CA TYR A 247 -16.24 -20.67 10.23
C TYR A 247 -16.47 -20.55 11.73
N MET A 248 -15.70 -19.66 12.38
CA MET A 248 -15.79 -19.35 13.81
C MET A 248 -15.98 -17.83 13.98
N GLY A 249 -17.13 -17.40 14.37
CA GLY A 249 -17.36 -15.96 14.56
C GLY A 249 -18.83 -15.56 14.39
N PRO A 250 -19.11 -14.23 14.37
CA PRO A 250 -18.21 -13.17 14.77
C PRO A 250 -17.85 -13.22 16.27
N VAL A 251 -16.60 -12.86 16.59
CA VAL A 251 -16.07 -12.80 17.96
C VAL A 251 -15.74 -11.33 18.28
N ASP A 252 -16.00 -10.91 19.51
CA ASP A 252 -15.56 -9.59 19.98
C ASP A 252 -14.03 -9.54 20.02
N GLY A 253 -13.46 -8.65 19.22
CA GLY A 253 -12.02 -8.44 19.06
C GLY A 253 -11.36 -7.72 20.24
N HIS A 254 -12.15 -7.26 21.22
CA HIS A 254 -11.67 -6.61 22.44
C HIS A 254 -11.78 -7.51 23.69
N ASP A 255 -12.26 -8.75 23.53
CA ASP A 255 -12.30 -9.77 24.58
C ASP A 255 -11.14 -10.78 24.40
N VAL A 256 -10.01 -10.54 25.09
CA VAL A 256 -8.82 -11.39 25.00
C VAL A 256 -9.09 -12.83 25.40
N GLN A 257 -9.91 -13.08 26.43
CA GLN A 257 -10.20 -14.43 26.92
C GLN A 257 -10.93 -15.24 25.86
N ARG A 258 -11.98 -14.63 25.29
CA ARG A 258 -12.78 -15.27 24.24
C ARG A 258 -11.97 -15.47 22.96
N LEU A 259 -11.16 -14.47 22.57
CA LEU A 259 -10.25 -14.59 21.44
C LEU A 259 -9.25 -15.74 21.65
N THR A 260 -8.61 -15.82 22.83
CA THR A 260 -7.68 -16.90 23.17
C THR A 260 -8.33 -18.27 23.05
N ALA A 261 -9.55 -18.44 23.59
CA ALA A 261 -10.27 -19.72 23.53
C ALA A 261 -10.64 -20.11 22.08
N VAL A 262 -11.10 -19.15 21.26
CA VAL A 262 -11.45 -19.42 19.86
C VAL A 262 -10.22 -19.70 19.01
N LEU A 263 -9.13 -18.96 19.20
CA LEU A 263 -7.87 -19.18 18.49
C LEU A 263 -7.24 -20.53 18.87
N GLN A 264 -7.35 -20.97 20.13
CA GLN A 264 -6.90 -22.29 20.54
C GLN A 264 -7.71 -23.39 19.82
N ALA A 265 -9.03 -23.26 19.77
CA ALA A 265 -9.89 -24.20 19.05
C ALA A 265 -9.60 -24.20 17.53
N ALA A 266 -9.29 -23.05 16.95
CA ALA A 266 -8.90 -22.93 15.55
C ALA A 266 -7.55 -23.61 15.28
N LYS A 267 -6.58 -23.45 16.19
CA LYS A 267 -5.26 -24.08 16.14
C LYS A 267 -5.35 -25.60 16.10
N GLU A 268 -6.28 -26.17 16.88
CA GLU A 268 -6.47 -27.62 17.04
C GLU A 268 -7.38 -28.26 15.96
N ALA A 269 -7.98 -27.45 15.08
CA ALA A 269 -9.02 -27.94 14.18
C ALA A 269 -8.53 -28.86 13.04
N GLY A 270 -7.23 -28.89 12.74
CA GLY A 270 -6.63 -29.76 11.73
C GLY A 270 -7.15 -29.59 10.29
N ARG A 271 -7.77 -28.44 9.98
CA ARG A 271 -8.36 -28.07 8.69
C ARG A 271 -8.37 -26.56 8.50
N PRO A 272 -8.68 -26.03 7.30
CA PRO A 272 -8.83 -24.58 7.12
C PRO A 272 -9.90 -24.00 8.04
N VAL A 273 -9.55 -22.97 8.80
CA VAL A 273 -10.45 -22.25 9.70
C VAL A 273 -10.45 -20.77 9.37
N LEU A 274 -11.63 -20.15 9.31
CA LEU A 274 -11.77 -18.71 9.27
C LEU A 274 -12.37 -18.22 10.59
N VAL A 275 -11.58 -17.44 11.34
CA VAL A 275 -12.00 -16.76 12.57
C VAL A 275 -12.41 -15.34 12.23
N HIS A 276 -13.70 -15.04 12.29
CA HIS A 276 -14.23 -13.70 12.04
C HIS A 276 -14.24 -12.90 13.35
N VAL A 277 -13.43 -11.84 13.40
CA VAL A 277 -13.22 -11.00 14.58
C VAL A 277 -13.73 -9.59 14.28
N HIS A 278 -14.61 -9.09 15.14
CA HIS A 278 -15.10 -7.71 15.07
C HIS A 278 -14.26 -6.80 15.96
N THR A 279 -13.63 -5.76 15.38
CA THR A 279 -12.83 -4.78 16.12
C THR A 279 -13.32 -3.35 15.87
N VAL A 280 -12.84 -2.41 16.68
CA VAL A 280 -13.14 -0.98 16.54
C VAL A 280 -11.84 -0.22 16.26
N LYS A 281 -11.71 0.30 15.04
CA LYS A 281 -10.55 1.08 14.61
C LYS A 281 -10.40 2.33 15.47
N GLY A 282 -9.20 2.57 16.02
CA GLY A 282 -8.94 3.70 16.93
C GLY A 282 -9.37 3.48 18.38
N SER A 283 -9.74 2.26 18.78
CA SER A 283 -10.21 1.89 20.14
C SER A 283 -9.28 2.41 21.23
N GLY A 284 -9.85 3.12 22.22
CA GLY A 284 -9.15 3.64 23.40
C GLY A 284 -8.45 4.99 23.22
N TYR A 285 -8.63 5.66 22.05
CA TYR A 285 -8.20 7.04 21.84
C TYR A 285 -9.27 7.83 21.11
N ASP A 286 -9.93 8.76 21.80
CA ASP A 286 -11.16 9.44 21.34
C ASP A 286 -11.00 10.15 19.99
N TYR A 287 -9.86 10.76 19.73
CA TYR A 287 -9.62 11.44 18.45
C TYR A 287 -9.53 10.45 17.29
N ALA A 288 -8.88 9.30 17.49
CA ALA A 288 -8.81 8.25 16.49
C ALA A 288 -10.13 7.50 16.29
N LEU A 289 -10.99 7.45 17.32
CA LEU A 289 -12.35 6.92 17.21
C LEU A 289 -13.26 7.80 16.36
N ARG A 290 -13.11 9.13 16.49
CA ARG A 290 -13.95 10.10 15.75
C ARG A 290 -13.50 10.30 14.31
N GLU A 291 -12.19 10.27 14.06
CA GLU A 291 -11.56 10.53 12.75
C GLU A 291 -10.57 9.40 12.40
N PRO A 292 -11.04 8.13 12.26
CA PRO A 292 -10.16 6.99 12.05
C PRO A 292 -9.38 7.04 10.71
N GLU A 293 -9.92 7.73 9.71
CA GLU A 293 -9.25 7.98 8.42
C GLU A 293 -7.99 8.84 8.62
N LYS A 294 -8.08 9.93 9.35
CA LYS A 294 -6.98 10.84 9.67
C LYS A 294 -5.85 10.13 10.43
N PHE A 295 -6.21 9.23 11.36
CA PHE A 295 -5.26 8.47 12.16
C PHE A 295 -4.89 7.11 11.54
N HIS A 296 -5.33 6.84 10.31
CA HIS A 296 -4.86 5.67 9.56
C HIS A 296 -3.37 5.79 9.24
N GLY A 297 -2.92 6.95 8.75
CA GLY A 297 -1.51 7.26 8.51
C GLY A 297 -1.23 8.71 8.91
N VAL A 298 -0.97 8.96 10.20
CA VAL A 298 -0.84 10.30 10.76
C VAL A 298 0.63 10.73 10.90
N GLY A 299 0.92 12.00 10.63
CA GLY A 299 2.20 12.63 11.00
C GLY A 299 2.30 12.87 12.52
N PRO A 300 3.44 13.38 13.02
CA PRO A 300 3.58 13.77 14.42
C PRO A 300 2.47 14.71 14.86
N PHE A 301 1.87 14.44 16.03
CA PHE A 301 0.70 15.18 16.52
C PHE A 301 0.79 15.42 18.05
N ASP A 302 -0.07 16.28 18.56
CA ASP A 302 -0.25 16.48 20.00
C ASP A 302 -1.28 15.47 20.54
N PRO A 303 -0.88 14.54 21.42
CA PRO A 303 -1.78 13.51 21.93
C PRO A 303 -2.93 14.05 22.78
N ALA A 304 -2.80 15.25 23.38
CA ALA A 304 -3.85 15.85 24.19
C ALA A 304 -4.97 16.49 23.35
N THR A 305 -4.67 16.91 22.12
CA THR A 305 -5.62 17.62 21.25
C THR A 305 -5.92 16.90 19.93
N GLY A 306 -5.16 15.86 19.57
CA GLY A 306 -5.25 15.15 18.28
C GLY A 306 -4.83 16.00 17.07
N LYS A 307 -4.22 17.18 17.28
CA LYS A 307 -3.81 18.08 16.21
C LYS A 307 -2.44 17.71 15.66
N VAL A 308 -2.34 17.56 14.34
CA VAL A 308 -1.06 17.34 13.65
C VAL A 308 -0.19 18.58 13.78
N ARG A 309 1.10 18.40 14.10
CA ARG A 309 2.03 19.50 14.41
C ARG A 309 2.39 20.37 13.22
N GLN A 310 2.33 19.81 12.01
CA GLN A 310 2.58 20.57 10.79
C GLN A 310 1.28 20.64 9.98
N ALA A 311 0.76 21.85 9.74
CA ALA A 311 -0.26 22.05 8.73
C ALA A 311 0.32 21.74 7.35
N GLY A 312 -0.40 20.97 6.56
CA GLY A 312 0.04 20.56 5.22
C GLY A 312 0.31 21.77 4.33
N LYS A 313 1.48 21.77 3.67
CA LYS A 313 1.72 22.60 2.49
C LYS A 313 0.88 22.03 1.34
N GLU A 314 0.64 22.83 0.29
CA GLU A 314 0.04 22.35 -0.95
C GLU A 314 0.79 21.13 -1.46
N THR A 315 0.08 20.14 -2.00
CA THR A 315 0.65 18.88 -2.47
C THR A 315 0.22 18.59 -3.91
N PHE A 316 0.99 17.76 -4.62
CA PHE A 316 0.63 17.32 -5.97
C PHE A 316 -0.74 16.64 -6.00
N SER A 317 -1.07 15.80 -5.00
CA SER A 317 -2.39 15.15 -4.90
C SER A 317 -3.52 16.18 -4.76
N HIS A 318 -3.33 17.24 -3.97
CA HIS A 318 -4.32 18.32 -3.84
C HIS A 318 -4.52 19.08 -5.16
N VAL A 319 -3.41 19.49 -5.80
CA VAL A 319 -3.42 20.18 -7.10
C VAL A 319 -4.06 19.32 -8.19
N PHE A 320 -3.79 18.02 -8.20
CA PHE A 320 -4.44 17.06 -9.09
C PHE A 320 -5.97 17.07 -8.89
N GLY A 321 -6.44 16.88 -7.65
CA GLY A 321 -7.87 16.83 -7.34
C GLY A 321 -8.62 18.11 -7.71
N GLU A 322 -8.04 19.29 -7.43
CA GLU A 322 -8.60 20.57 -7.84
C GLU A 322 -8.66 20.73 -9.36
N THR A 323 -7.58 20.37 -10.05
CA THR A 323 -7.50 20.48 -11.52
C THR A 323 -8.52 19.54 -12.17
N LEU A 324 -8.61 18.28 -11.73
CA LEU A 324 -9.56 17.33 -12.27
C LEU A 324 -11.02 17.80 -12.05
N ARG A 325 -11.30 18.40 -10.88
CA ARG A 325 -12.62 18.98 -10.60
C ARG A 325 -12.98 20.11 -11.57
N GLN A 326 -12.02 20.97 -11.93
CA GLN A 326 -12.21 22.02 -12.94
C GLN A 326 -12.48 21.41 -14.33
N LEU A 327 -11.67 20.43 -14.76
CA LEU A 327 -11.86 19.73 -16.04
C LEU A 327 -13.21 19.02 -16.11
N ALA A 328 -13.70 18.44 -15.02
CA ALA A 328 -15.01 17.80 -14.95
C ALA A 328 -16.19 18.80 -15.04
N ARG A 329 -15.98 20.07 -14.74
CA ARG A 329 -16.96 21.14 -15.01
C ARG A 329 -16.99 21.52 -16.49
N GLU A 330 -15.83 21.48 -17.15
CA GLU A 330 -15.69 21.80 -18.57
C GLU A 330 -16.24 20.69 -19.47
N ASP A 331 -15.94 19.42 -19.14
CA ASP A 331 -16.41 18.27 -19.92
C ASP A 331 -17.14 17.24 -19.04
N ARG A 332 -18.41 16.97 -19.40
CA ARG A 332 -19.27 16.02 -18.67
C ARG A 332 -18.85 14.56 -18.81
N ARG A 333 -17.99 14.23 -19.77
CA ARG A 333 -17.47 12.89 -19.98
C ARG A 333 -16.41 12.52 -18.94
N VAL A 334 -15.76 13.51 -18.31
CA VAL A 334 -14.72 13.29 -17.30
C VAL A 334 -15.33 12.66 -16.06
N CYS A 335 -14.79 11.52 -15.66
CA CYS A 335 -15.14 10.82 -14.42
C CYS A 335 -13.86 10.37 -13.70
N ALA A 336 -13.96 10.19 -12.38
CA ALA A 336 -12.83 9.80 -11.52
C ALA A 336 -13.05 8.41 -10.94
N ILE A 337 -11.98 7.61 -10.94
CA ILE A 337 -11.94 6.27 -10.33
C ILE A 337 -10.80 6.26 -9.33
N THR A 338 -10.98 5.58 -8.20
CA THR A 338 -9.91 5.30 -7.25
C THR A 338 -10.10 3.92 -6.61
N ALA A 339 -9.06 3.40 -5.97
CA ALA A 339 -9.08 2.11 -5.30
C ALA A 339 -8.84 2.30 -3.78
N ALA A 340 -9.90 2.71 -3.05
CA ALA A 340 -9.88 3.00 -1.60
C ALA A 340 -8.91 4.13 -1.19
N MET A 341 -8.62 5.08 -2.09
CA MET A 341 -7.62 6.14 -1.88
C MET A 341 -8.18 7.55 -2.16
N ALA A 342 -9.49 7.79 -1.97
CA ALA A 342 -10.11 9.06 -2.33
C ALA A 342 -9.43 10.27 -1.68
N ASP A 343 -9.18 10.23 -0.37
CA ASP A 343 -8.49 11.29 0.36
C ASP A 343 -7.02 11.39 -0.05
N GLY A 344 -6.32 10.27 -0.07
CA GLY A 344 -4.88 10.21 -0.36
C GLY A 344 -4.50 10.69 -1.76
N THR A 345 -5.41 10.60 -2.74
CA THR A 345 -5.24 11.09 -4.11
C THR A 345 -5.89 12.45 -4.37
N GLY A 346 -6.49 13.09 -3.34
CA GLY A 346 -7.11 14.41 -3.45
C GLY A 346 -8.49 14.42 -4.10
N LEU A 347 -9.18 13.27 -4.21
CA LEU A 347 -10.48 13.15 -4.88
C LEU A 347 -11.69 13.37 -3.98
N THR A 348 -11.52 13.65 -2.69
CA THR A 348 -12.62 13.83 -1.72
C THR A 348 -13.60 14.92 -2.16
N ASP A 349 -13.09 16.07 -2.62
CA ASP A 349 -13.94 17.17 -3.11
C ASP A 349 -14.59 16.88 -4.46
N PHE A 350 -13.90 16.13 -5.34
CA PHE A 350 -14.49 15.63 -6.59
C PHE A 350 -15.69 14.71 -6.29
N ALA A 351 -15.51 13.76 -5.36
CA ALA A 351 -16.57 12.83 -4.97
C ALA A 351 -17.81 13.55 -4.42
N ARG A 352 -17.60 14.65 -3.66
CA ARG A 352 -18.67 15.47 -3.10
C ARG A 352 -19.42 16.28 -4.17
N GLU A 353 -18.67 16.85 -5.12
CA GLU A 353 -19.25 17.69 -6.19
C GLU A 353 -19.90 16.84 -7.30
N PHE A 354 -19.29 15.72 -7.67
CA PHE A 354 -19.71 14.86 -8.77
C PHE A 354 -19.98 13.40 -8.36
N PRO A 355 -20.91 13.11 -7.41
CA PRO A 355 -21.08 11.78 -6.83
C PRO A 355 -21.51 10.71 -7.86
N ARG A 356 -22.09 11.10 -9.01
CA ARG A 356 -22.45 10.18 -10.10
C ARG A 356 -21.32 9.90 -11.09
N ARG A 357 -20.22 10.63 -10.99
CA ARG A 357 -19.03 10.50 -11.85
C ARG A 357 -17.79 10.11 -11.05
N PHE A 358 -17.97 9.76 -9.79
CA PHE A 358 -16.94 9.25 -8.90
C PHE A 358 -17.20 7.79 -8.57
N PHE A 359 -16.17 6.96 -8.69
CA PHE A 359 -16.23 5.51 -8.46
C PHE A 359 -15.05 5.08 -7.57
N ASP A 360 -15.34 4.71 -6.33
CA ASP A 360 -14.40 4.01 -5.49
C ASP A 360 -14.66 2.50 -5.62
N VAL A 361 -13.66 1.76 -6.10
CA VAL A 361 -13.76 0.32 -6.35
C VAL A 361 -13.30 -0.53 -5.16
N GLY A 362 -12.91 0.10 -4.04
CA GLY A 362 -12.23 -0.58 -2.94
C GLY A 362 -10.80 -0.96 -3.31
N ILE A 363 -10.16 -1.84 -2.53
CA ILE A 363 -8.79 -2.30 -2.84
C ILE A 363 -8.85 -3.32 -4.00
N ALA A 364 -9.01 -2.80 -5.22
CA ALA A 364 -9.24 -3.59 -6.43
C ALA A 364 -8.69 -2.88 -7.69
N GLU A 365 -7.39 -2.65 -7.73
CA GLU A 365 -6.72 -1.85 -8.76
C GLU A 365 -6.93 -2.44 -10.18
N GLY A 366 -6.80 -3.77 -10.33
CA GLY A 366 -7.05 -4.42 -11.62
C GLY A 366 -8.48 -4.22 -12.12
N HIS A 367 -9.48 -4.32 -11.23
CA HIS A 367 -10.87 -3.99 -11.55
C HIS A 367 -11.02 -2.52 -11.96
N GLY A 368 -10.35 -1.60 -11.25
CA GLY A 368 -10.37 -0.17 -11.58
C GLY A 368 -9.88 0.13 -12.99
N VAL A 369 -8.78 -0.52 -13.42
CA VAL A 369 -8.22 -0.40 -14.78
C VAL A 369 -9.20 -0.96 -15.82
N ALA A 370 -9.66 -2.21 -15.64
CA ALA A 370 -10.58 -2.85 -16.60
C ALA A 370 -11.90 -2.07 -16.73
N MET A 371 -12.45 -1.58 -15.61
CA MET A 371 -13.64 -0.72 -15.61
C MET A 371 -13.40 0.60 -16.35
N ALA A 372 -12.23 1.24 -16.16
CA ALA A 372 -11.84 2.46 -16.87
C ALA A 372 -11.80 2.20 -18.38
N GLY A 373 -11.23 1.09 -18.83
CA GLY A 373 -11.24 0.68 -20.24
C GLY A 373 -12.68 0.54 -20.79
N GLY A 374 -13.54 -0.16 -20.05
CA GLY A 374 -14.96 -0.30 -20.41
C GLY A 374 -15.71 1.05 -20.51
N MET A 375 -15.43 1.99 -19.60
CA MET A 375 -16.02 3.33 -19.63
C MET A 375 -15.51 4.17 -20.80
N ALA A 376 -14.20 4.11 -21.09
CA ALA A 376 -13.60 4.80 -22.23
C ALA A 376 -14.15 4.26 -23.57
N LYS A 377 -14.37 2.96 -23.67
CA LYS A 377 -15.00 2.31 -24.83
C LYS A 377 -16.41 2.86 -25.13
N GLN A 378 -17.10 3.36 -24.12
CA GLN A 378 -18.43 3.98 -24.27
C GLN A 378 -18.38 5.52 -24.41
N GLY A 379 -17.20 6.11 -24.58
CA GLY A 379 -17.02 7.53 -24.85
C GLY A 379 -16.89 8.43 -23.61
N LEU A 380 -16.72 7.86 -22.42
CA LEU A 380 -16.32 8.63 -21.23
C LEU A 380 -14.80 8.89 -21.23
N ILE A 381 -14.36 9.81 -20.39
CA ILE A 381 -12.95 10.11 -20.13
C ILE A 381 -12.66 9.74 -18.68
N PRO A 382 -12.36 8.46 -18.40
CA PRO A 382 -12.04 8.03 -17.05
C PRO A 382 -10.64 8.44 -16.66
N VAL A 383 -10.52 9.02 -15.47
CA VAL A 383 -9.26 9.33 -14.81
C VAL A 383 -9.11 8.41 -13.60
N PHE A 384 -8.20 7.46 -13.67
CA PHE A 384 -7.93 6.53 -12.57
C PHE A 384 -6.78 7.04 -11.72
N ALA A 385 -7.08 7.49 -10.49
CA ALA A 385 -6.11 7.99 -9.53
C ALA A 385 -5.72 6.88 -8.55
N VAL A 386 -4.43 6.57 -8.51
CA VAL A 386 -3.89 5.42 -7.80
C VAL A 386 -2.42 5.65 -7.44
N TYR A 387 -1.92 5.03 -6.35
CA TYR A 387 -0.50 5.07 -6.04
C TYR A 387 0.30 4.17 -6.99
N ASP A 388 1.47 4.64 -7.39
CA ASP A 388 2.33 3.96 -8.37
C ASP A 388 2.62 2.50 -8.00
N SER A 389 3.06 2.25 -6.76
CA SER A 389 3.35 0.89 -6.29
C SER A 389 2.13 -0.04 -6.29
N PHE A 390 0.91 0.49 -6.16
CA PHE A 390 -0.32 -0.31 -6.15
C PHE A 390 -0.88 -0.56 -7.56
N LEU A 391 -0.67 0.37 -8.48
CA LEU A 391 -1.07 0.21 -9.88
C LEU A 391 -0.40 -0.99 -10.57
N GLN A 392 0.76 -1.44 -10.07
CA GLN A 392 1.44 -2.66 -10.56
C GLN A 392 0.53 -3.88 -10.60
N ARG A 393 -0.48 -3.97 -9.72
CA ARG A 393 -1.49 -5.05 -9.73
C ARG A 393 -2.41 -5.04 -10.95
N GLY A 394 -2.49 -3.91 -11.63
CA GLY A 394 -3.26 -3.75 -12.85
C GLY A 394 -2.46 -3.92 -14.13
N TYR A 395 -1.18 -4.37 -14.07
CA TYR A 395 -0.31 -4.37 -15.23
C TYR A 395 -0.88 -5.13 -16.44
N ASP A 396 -1.42 -6.33 -16.23
CA ASP A 396 -2.08 -7.10 -17.29
C ASP A 396 -3.26 -6.34 -17.90
N MET A 397 -4.12 -5.76 -17.06
CA MET A 397 -5.30 -4.98 -17.48
C MET A 397 -4.90 -3.68 -18.18
N LEU A 398 -3.78 -3.05 -17.78
CA LEU A 398 -3.24 -1.89 -18.50
C LEU A 398 -2.87 -2.25 -19.95
N VAL A 399 -2.31 -3.44 -20.17
CA VAL A 399 -1.99 -3.92 -21.51
C VAL A 399 -3.26 -4.34 -22.25
N GLN A 400 -4.01 -5.29 -21.70
CA GLN A 400 -5.14 -5.95 -22.40
C GLN A 400 -6.36 -5.06 -22.53
N ASP A 401 -6.82 -4.46 -21.42
CA ASP A 401 -8.14 -3.80 -21.36
C ASP A 401 -8.07 -2.31 -21.69
N MET A 402 -6.87 -1.77 -21.91
CA MET A 402 -6.68 -0.35 -22.20
C MET A 402 -5.78 -0.12 -23.44
N ALA A 403 -4.54 -0.63 -23.41
CA ALA A 403 -3.53 -0.28 -24.41
C ALA A 403 -3.77 -0.93 -25.78
N LEU A 404 -4.14 -2.23 -25.84
CA LEU A 404 -4.36 -2.94 -27.10
C LEU A 404 -5.51 -2.32 -27.94
N GLU A 405 -6.52 -1.76 -27.29
CA GLU A 405 -7.60 -1.03 -27.97
C GLU A 405 -7.34 0.48 -28.09
N LYS A 406 -6.19 0.96 -27.62
CA LYS A 406 -5.81 2.40 -27.62
C LYS A 406 -6.88 3.29 -26.98
N LEU A 407 -7.46 2.83 -25.87
CA LEU A 407 -8.55 3.54 -25.20
C LEU A 407 -8.01 4.78 -24.50
N HIS A 408 -8.77 5.87 -24.57
CA HIS A 408 -8.44 7.11 -23.88
C HIS A 408 -8.79 6.99 -22.39
N VAL A 409 -7.84 6.47 -21.63
CA VAL A 409 -7.86 6.40 -20.15
C VAL A 409 -6.68 7.22 -19.63
N VAL A 410 -6.95 8.08 -18.66
CA VAL A 410 -5.90 8.85 -18.00
C VAL A 410 -5.58 8.20 -16.65
N LEU A 411 -4.31 7.85 -16.45
CA LEU A 411 -3.80 7.35 -15.18
C LEU A 411 -3.16 8.52 -14.42
N ALA A 412 -3.74 8.92 -13.30
CA ALA A 412 -3.14 9.87 -12.37
C ALA A 412 -2.32 9.06 -11.35
N VAL A 413 -1.03 8.91 -11.65
CA VAL A 413 -0.13 8.02 -10.90
C VAL A 413 0.55 8.81 -9.80
N ASP A 414 0.01 8.71 -8.61
CA ASP A 414 0.49 9.41 -7.42
C ASP A 414 1.64 8.64 -6.74
N ARG A 415 2.50 9.33 -6.05
CA ARG A 415 3.60 8.76 -5.25
C ARG A 415 4.65 8.00 -6.08
N CYS A 416 4.94 8.52 -7.28
CA CYS A 416 6.05 8.04 -8.08
C CYS A 416 7.40 8.36 -7.43
N GLY A 417 8.38 7.49 -7.66
CA GLY A 417 9.73 7.63 -7.12
C GLY A 417 9.82 7.31 -5.62
N ILE A 418 10.72 7.99 -4.93
CA ILE A 418 10.99 7.75 -3.50
C ILE A 418 9.88 8.36 -2.65
N VAL A 419 9.13 7.51 -1.92
CA VAL A 419 7.98 7.91 -1.10
C VAL A 419 8.36 8.21 0.36
N GLY A 420 9.38 7.54 0.88
CA GLY A 420 9.95 7.83 2.19
C GLY A 420 9.57 6.83 3.29
N ALA A 421 8.84 7.26 4.30
CA ALA A 421 8.68 6.59 5.60
C ALA A 421 8.03 5.18 5.57
N ASP A 422 7.39 4.78 4.49
CA ASP A 422 6.73 3.47 4.35
C ASP A 422 7.64 2.39 3.73
N GLY A 423 8.81 2.79 3.23
CA GLY A 423 9.89 1.89 2.81
C GLY A 423 9.62 1.16 1.49
N GLU A 424 10.28 0.03 1.31
CA GLU A 424 10.48 -0.71 0.05
C GLU A 424 9.20 -1.01 -0.70
N THR A 425 8.14 -1.38 0.01
CA THR A 425 6.87 -1.79 -0.61
C THR A 425 6.03 -0.61 -1.11
N HIS A 426 6.40 0.63 -0.75
CA HIS A 426 5.63 1.82 -1.12
C HIS A 426 6.36 2.76 -2.08
N HIS A 427 7.66 2.53 -2.35
CA HIS A 427 8.37 3.32 -3.35
C HIS A 427 7.88 3.02 -4.76
N GLY A 428 7.44 4.06 -5.49
CA GLY A 428 7.05 4.00 -6.89
C GLY A 428 8.25 4.12 -7.83
N CYS A 429 9.23 3.23 -7.66
CA CYS A 429 10.51 3.30 -8.37
C CYS A 429 10.64 2.31 -9.54
N LEU A 430 9.55 1.64 -9.97
CA LEU A 430 9.55 0.73 -11.10
C LEU A 430 9.01 1.42 -12.35
N ASP A 431 9.79 1.45 -13.46
CA ASP A 431 9.36 2.05 -14.73
C ASP A 431 8.59 1.03 -15.60
N TYR A 432 7.51 0.47 -15.09
CA TYR A 432 6.68 -0.49 -15.82
C TYR A 432 5.71 0.17 -16.81
N LEU A 433 5.35 1.43 -16.61
CA LEU A 433 4.40 2.16 -17.47
C LEU A 433 4.96 2.38 -18.88
N SER A 434 6.26 2.58 -19.00
CA SER A 434 6.92 2.77 -20.30
C SER A 434 6.98 1.51 -21.15
N GLN A 435 6.71 0.35 -20.56
CA GLN A 435 6.67 -0.94 -21.26
C GLN A 435 5.28 -1.23 -21.86
N ILE A 436 4.26 -0.44 -21.52
CA ILE A 436 2.89 -0.64 -22.00
C ILE A 436 2.77 -0.09 -23.43
N PRO A 437 2.30 -0.89 -24.41
CA PRO A 437 2.23 -0.46 -25.81
C PRO A 437 1.39 0.81 -26.00
N GLY A 438 1.94 1.83 -26.64
CA GLY A 438 1.23 3.07 -26.96
C GLY A 438 0.92 3.97 -25.75
N MET A 439 1.44 3.65 -24.57
CA MET A 439 1.32 4.51 -23.39
C MET A 439 2.14 5.79 -23.55
N THR A 440 1.52 6.92 -23.30
CA THR A 440 2.22 8.18 -23.10
C THR A 440 2.42 8.44 -21.60
N VAL A 441 3.66 8.69 -21.16
CA VAL A 441 3.97 8.98 -19.77
C VAL A 441 4.53 10.39 -19.64
N LEU A 442 3.81 11.24 -18.91
CA LEU A 442 4.16 12.62 -18.58
C LEU A 442 4.69 12.72 -17.14
N ALA A 443 5.69 13.55 -16.91
CA ALA A 443 6.37 13.67 -15.63
C ALA A 443 6.52 15.14 -15.19
N PRO A 444 5.46 15.76 -14.61
CA PRO A 444 5.52 17.12 -14.09
C PRO A 444 6.50 17.25 -12.93
N ALA A 445 7.22 18.35 -12.85
CA ALA A 445 8.14 18.72 -11.78
C ALA A 445 7.58 19.86 -10.89
N SER A 446 6.55 20.56 -11.34
CA SER A 446 5.87 21.66 -10.65
C SER A 446 4.35 21.49 -10.65
N PHE A 447 3.66 22.26 -9.81
CA PHE A 447 2.20 22.32 -9.82
C PHE A 447 1.64 22.93 -11.11
N ALA A 448 2.35 23.90 -11.69
CA ALA A 448 1.99 24.49 -12.97
C ALA A 448 2.00 23.42 -14.09
N GLU A 449 3.09 22.65 -14.16
CA GLU A 449 3.22 21.55 -15.11
C GLU A 449 2.19 20.45 -14.90
N LEU A 450 1.87 20.10 -13.64
CA LEU A 450 0.83 19.12 -13.36
C LEU A 450 -0.53 19.58 -13.89
N ARG A 451 -0.91 20.83 -13.66
CA ARG A 451 -2.17 21.39 -14.17
C ARG A 451 -2.24 21.33 -15.70
N GLN A 452 -1.17 21.73 -16.35
CA GLN A 452 -1.09 21.75 -17.82
C GLN A 452 -1.08 20.33 -18.40
N MET A 453 -0.21 19.45 -17.90
CA MET A 453 -0.09 18.07 -18.40
C MET A 453 -1.38 17.28 -18.16
N LEU A 454 -2.05 17.48 -17.00
CA LEU A 454 -3.33 16.83 -16.73
C LEU A 454 -4.43 17.33 -17.68
N ARG A 455 -4.49 18.66 -17.95
CA ARG A 455 -5.42 19.22 -18.91
C ARG A 455 -5.22 18.60 -20.31
N ARG A 456 -3.98 18.56 -20.76
CA ARG A 456 -3.63 17.96 -22.07
C ARG A 456 -3.99 16.47 -22.09
N ALA A 457 -3.63 15.72 -21.06
CA ALA A 457 -3.93 14.30 -20.96
C ALA A 457 -5.42 14.02 -21.03
N VAL A 458 -6.25 14.85 -20.40
CA VAL A 458 -7.71 14.64 -20.31
C VAL A 458 -8.46 15.14 -21.55
N LEU A 459 -8.07 16.29 -22.13
CA LEU A 459 -8.86 16.99 -23.15
C LEU A 459 -8.26 16.98 -24.56
N GLU A 460 -6.95 16.74 -24.72
CA GLU A 460 -6.23 17.03 -25.97
C GLU A 460 -5.47 15.83 -26.53
N MET A 461 -5.20 14.81 -25.70
CA MET A 461 -4.46 13.61 -26.10
C MET A 461 -5.42 12.45 -26.37
N ASP A 462 -4.97 11.51 -27.18
CA ASP A 462 -5.65 10.26 -27.45
C ASP A 462 -4.88 9.05 -26.89
N GLY A 463 -5.57 7.93 -26.72
CA GLY A 463 -5.00 6.68 -26.23
C GLY A 463 -4.71 6.71 -24.72
N PRO A 464 -3.92 5.73 -24.22
CA PRO A 464 -3.58 5.64 -22.80
C PRO A 464 -2.53 6.67 -22.42
N VAL A 465 -2.83 7.47 -21.39
CA VAL A 465 -1.92 8.51 -20.88
C VAL A 465 -1.73 8.36 -19.37
N ALA A 466 -0.49 8.35 -18.91
CA ALA A 466 -0.13 8.41 -17.50
C ALA A 466 0.51 9.76 -17.16
N VAL A 467 0.02 10.42 -16.12
CA VAL A 467 0.65 11.59 -15.52
C VAL A 467 1.21 11.14 -14.17
N ARG A 468 2.55 11.02 -14.07
CA ARG A 468 3.23 10.52 -12.87
C ARG A 468 3.79 11.68 -12.05
N TYR A 469 3.44 11.75 -10.77
CA TYR A 469 3.87 12.82 -9.87
C TYR A 469 4.24 12.29 -8.48
N PRO A 470 5.12 13.00 -7.72
CA PRO A 470 5.63 12.54 -6.44
C PRO A 470 4.64 12.76 -5.30
N ARG A 471 4.91 12.13 -4.17
CA ARG A 471 4.28 12.46 -2.88
C ARG A 471 4.77 13.82 -2.38
N GLY A 472 3.86 14.65 -1.87
CA GLY A 472 4.19 15.92 -1.23
C GLY A 472 4.13 17.12 -2.17
N GLY A 473 4.93 18.14 -1.88
CA GLY A 473 4.95 19.41 -2.61
C GLY A 473 6.13 19.53 -3.56
N GLU A 474 6.20 20.68 -4.22
CA GLU A 474 7.34 21.07 -5.07
C GLU A 474 8.64 21.15 -4.26
N ASP A 475 9.77 20.84 -4.89
CA ASP A 475 11.13 20.96 -4.32
C ASP A 475 11.80 22.30 -4.68
N GLY A 476 10.99 23.31 -5.01
CA GLY A 476 11.43 24.68 -5.35
C GLY A 476 11.55 24.96 -6.84
N TYR A 477 11.28 24.00 -7.73
CA TYR A 477 11.09 24.26 -9.15
C TYR A 477 9.61 24.60 -9.41
N ASP A 478 9.34 25.77 -9.98
CA ASP A 478 8.01 26.32 -10.27
C ASP A 478 7.79 26.60 -11.76
N GLY A 479 8.66 26.06 -12.62
CA GLY A 479 8.61 26.28 -14.07
C GLY A 479 7.37 25.68 -14.73
N ASP A 480 7.15 26.11 -15.96
CA ASP A 480 6.14 25.60 -16.87
C ASP A 480 6.83 25.09 -18.16
N CYS A 481 6.51 23.88 -18.57
CA CYS A 481 7.11 23.25 -19.75
C CYS A 481 6.42 23.59 -21.07
N GLY A 482 5.28 24.28 -21.04
CA GLY A 482 4.42 24.39 -22.22
C GLY A 482 4.03 23.02 -22.78
N ASP A 483 4.00 22.89 -24.10
CA ASP A 483 3.67 21.65 -24.80
C ASP A 483 4.88 20.79 -25.17
N GLU A 484 6.08 21.22 -24.80
CA GLU A 484 7.32 20.56 -25.18
C GLU A 484 7.52 19.20 -24.50
N SER A 485 8.05 18.23 -25.23
CA SER A 485 8.44 16.93 -24.68
C SER A 485 9.77 16.98 -23.94
N VAL A 486 10.64 17.92 -24.32
CA VAL A 486 12.00 18.11 -23.79
C VAL A 486 12.28 19.60 -23.65
N THR A 487 12.77 20.03 -22.50
CA THR A 487 13.12 21.44 -22.22
C THR A 487 14.56 21.57 -21.75
N VAL A 488 15.32 22.51 -22.33
CA VAL A 488 16.66 22.89 -21.84
C VAL A 488 16.48 24.00 -20.80
N LEU A 489 16.68 23.68 -19.54
CA LEU A 489 16.49 24.61 -18.41
C LEU A 489 17.73 25.46 -18.12
N CYS A 490 18.93 24.93 -18.41
CA CYS A 490 20.21 25.59 -18.24
C CYS A 490 21.12 25.22 -19.41
N GLN A 491 21.75 26.19 -20.01
CA GLN A 491 22.75 25.97 -21.08
C GLN A 491 24.09 25.58 -20.46
N GLY A 492 24.86 24.74 -21.17
CA GLY A 492 26.19 24.31 -20.75
C GLY A 492 26.89 23.55 -21.87
N THR A 493 28.22 23.45 -21.79
CA THR A 493 29.06 22.89 -22.85
C THR A 493 29.89 21.68 -22.40
N ASP A 494 30.19 21.54 -21.11
CA ASP A 494 31.12 20.53 -20.62
C ASP A 494 30.47 19.19 -20.39
N ALA A 495 29.25 19.20 -19.82
CA ALA A 495 28.43 18.02 -19.59
C ALA A 495 26.92 18.37 -19.62
N ALA A 496 26.07 17.35 -19.77
CA ALA A 496 24.63 17.51 -19.66
C ALA A 496 24.08 16.62 -18.53
N ILE A 497 23.15 17.18 -17.75
CA ILE A 497 22.33 16.46 -16.76
C ILE A 497 20.95 16.29 -17.38
N VAL A 498 20.56 15.05 -17.69
CA VAL A 498 19.22 14.70 -18.17
C VAL A 498 18.42 14.18 -17.00
N THR A 499 17.25 14.76 -16.75
CA THR A 499 16.40 14.39 -15.62
C THR A 499 14.93 14.65 -15.91
N TYR A 500 14.05 14.30 -14.96
CA TYR A 500 12.61 14.54 -15.04
C TYR A 500 11.95 14.57 -13.65
N GLY A 501 10.72 15.05 -13.60
CA GLY A 501 9.92 15.07 -12.37
C GLY A 501 10.62 15.80 -11.23
N ILE A 502 10.48 15.28 -10.02
CA ILE A 502 10.92 15.96 -8.80
C ILE A 502 12.44 16.16 -8.69
N LEU A 503 13.26 15.42 -9.44
CA LEU A 503 14.72 15.62 -9.43
C LEU A 503 15.17 16.83 -10.26
N THR A 504 14.27 17.48 -10.99
CA THR A 504 14.58 18.67 -11.78
C THR A 504 15.27 19.77 -10.96
N GLN A 505 14.74 20.06 -9.77
CA GLN A 505 15.36 21.06 -8.89
C GLN A 505 16.74 20.63 -8.39
N GLN A 506 16.95 19.34 -8.11
CA GLN A 506 18.25 18.84 -7.68
C GLN A 506 19.28 18.96 -8.81
N ALA A 507 18.89 18.71 -10.04
CA ALA A 507 19.74 18.90 -11.22
C ALA A 507 20.13 20.38 -11.44
N LEU A 508 19.19 21.31 -11.26
CA LEU A 508 19.47 22.76 -11.33
C LEU A 508 20.43 23.22 -10.23
N ARG A 509 20.23 22.73 -9.00
CA ARG A 509 21.16 23.00 -7.87
C ARG A 509 22.55 22.41 -8.15
N ALA A 510 22.62 21.20 -8.71
CA ALA A 510 23.88 20.57 -9.10
C ALA A 510 24.62 21.39 -10.17
N ALA A 511 23.92 21.88 -11.19
CA ALA A 511 24.50 22.74 -12.20
C ALA A 511 25.02 24.07 -11.60
N ALA A 512 24.32 24.64 -10.62
CA ALA A 512 24.77 25.86 -9.93
C ALA A 512 26.03 25.60 -9.07
N LEU A 513 26.13 24.45 -8.38
CA LEU A 513 27.34 24.04 -7.65
C LEU A 513 28.53 23.92 -8.60
N LEU A 514 28.36 23.22 -9.71
CA LEU A 514 29.38 23.00 -10.72
C LEU A 514 29.84 24.31 -11.38
N ALA A 515 28.94 25.25 -11.62
CA ALA A 515 29.30 26.60 -12.14
C ALA A 515 30.24 27.34 -11.18
N GLY A 516 30.06 27.19 -9.86
CA GLY A 516 31.00 27.70 -8.84
C GLY A 516 32.40 27.08 -8.93
N GLU A 517 32.55 25.90 -9.54
CA GLU A 517 33.79 25.19 -9.80
C GLU A 517 34.37 25.44 -11.21
N GLY A 518 33.70 26.28 -12.02
CA GLY A 518 34.06 26.56 -13.40
C GLY A 518 33.62 25.52 -14.43
N VAL A 519 32.72 24.61 -14.06
CA VAL A 519 32.15 23.58 -14.94
C VAL A 519 30.79 24.03 -15.48
N SER A 520 30.64 24.05 -16.79
CA SER A 520 29.43 24.49 -17.52
C SER A 520 28.52 23.29 -17.81
N ALA A 521 27.60 23.01 -16.90
CA ALA A 521 26.66 21.89 -17.01
C ALA A 521 25.31 22.31 -17.61
N ARG A 522 24.89 21.66 -18.70
CA ARG A 522 23.55 21.80 -19.28
C ARG A 522 22.54 20.99 -18.48
N VAL A 523 21.32 21.53 -18.24
CA VAL A 523 20.24 20.79 -17.64
C VAL A 523 19.13 20.58 -18.67
N VAL A 524 18.87 19.31 -18.99
CA VAL A 524 17.84 18.87 -19.94
C VAL A 524 16.74 18.14 -19.15
N LYS A 525 15.54 18.67 -19.20
CA LYS A 525 14.36 18.09 -18.55
C LYS A 525 13.49 17.35 -19.56
N LEU A 526 13.16 16.10 -19.26
CA LEU A 526 12.20 15.32 -20.00
C LEU A 526 10.79 15.52 -19.39
N ASN A 527 9.89 16.14 -20.15
CA ASN A 527 8.50 16.34 -19.75
C ASN A 527 7.66 15.11 -20.11
N ARG A 528 8.02 14.41 -21.19
CA ARG A 528 7.50 13.12 -21.60
C ARG A 528 8.62 12.08 -21.50
N VAL A 529 8.40 11.07 -20.67
CA VAL A 529 9.37 10.00 -20.41
C VAL A 529 9.08 8.71 -21.19
N ALA A 530 7.88 8.59 -21.77
CA ALA A 530 7.53 7.54 -22.73
C ALA A 530 6.45 8.05 -23.72
N PRO A 531 6.56 7.77 -25.04
CA PRO A 531 7.83 7.41 -25.69
C PRO A 531 8.82 8.58 -25.61
N LEU A 532 10.12 8.27 -25.58
CA LEU A 532 11.16 9.30 -25.63
C LEU A 532 11.11 10.05 -26.97
N ASP A 533 11.25 11.37 -26.93
CA ASP A 533 11.35 12.22 -28.09
C ASP A 533 12.80 12.25 -28.59
N SER A 534 13.15 11.32 -29.48
CA SER A 534 14.53 11.17 -29.98
C SER A 534 15.09 12.45 -30.64
N ASP A 535 14.30 13.13 -31.48
CA ASP A 535 14.73 14.35 -32.14
C ASP A 535 14.89 15.51 -31.14
N GLY A 536 13.95 15.65 -30.19
CA GLY A 536 14.00 16.64 -29.14
C GLY A 536 15.21 16.45 -28.23
N ILE A 537 15.47 15.21 -27.82
CA ILE A 537 16.63 14.86 -26.98
C ILE A 537 17.95 15.12 -27.73
N CYS A 538 18.09 14.68 -28.99
CA CYS A 538 19.28 14.90 -29.77
C CYS A 538 19.55 16.40 -29.96
N ARG A 539 18.51 17.21 -30.26
CA ARG A 539 18.66 18.67 -30.35
C ARG A 539 19.07 19.30 -29.01
N ALA A 540 18.47 18.85 -27.91
CA ALA A 540 18.78 19.38 -26.59
C ALA A 540 20.19 19.03 -26.11
N LEU A 541 20.77 17.93 -26.61
CA LEU A 541 22.11 17.46 -26.25
C LEU A 541 23.18 17.84 -27.30
N ASP A 542 22.80 18.53 -28.38
CA ASP A 542 23.74 18.88 -29.45
C ASP A 542 24.98 19.64 -28.90
N GLY A 543 26.15 19.20 -29.33
CA GLY A 543 27.46 19.74 -28.90
C GLY A 543 27.92 19.25 -27.50
N VAL A 544 27.14 18.44 -26.75
CA VAL A 544 27.55 17.90 -25.44
C VAL A 544 27.64 16.39 -25.50
N LYS A 545 28.81 15.83 -25.21
CA LYS A 545 29.10 14.40 -25.36
C LYS A 545 29.18 13.62 -24.05
N ARG A 546 29.24 14.32 -22.95
CA ARG A 546 29.33 13.75 -21.60
C ARG A 546 28.02 13.96 -20.85
N ILE A 547 27.36 12.88 -20.49
CA ILE A 547 25.96 12.91 -20.06
C ILE A 547 25.83 12.22 -18.72
N VAL A 548 25.06 12.83 -17.81
CA VAL A 548 24.55 12.21 -16.58
C VAL A 548 23.05 12.09 -16.71
N ALA A 549 22.48 10.89 -16.59
CA ALA A 549 21.05 10.70 -16.42
C ALA A 549 20.75 10.51 -14.94
N ALA A 550 19.91 11.39 -14.37
CA ALA A 550 19.52 11.36 -12.95
C ALA A 550 18.02 11.10 -12.82
N GLU A 551 17.66 10.01 -12.13
CA GLU A 551 16.28 9.55 -12.01
C GLU A 551 16.00 8.85 -10.67
N ASP A 552 14.78 8.98 -10.16
CA ASP A 552 14.32 8.35 -8.92
C ASP A 552 13.64 6.99 -9.15
N GLN A 553 14.15 6.23 -10.12
CA GLN A 553 13.70 4.89 -10.50
C GLN A 553 14.80 3.86 -10.25
N LEU A 554 14.42 2.56 -10.15
CA LEU A 554 15.38 1.47 -10.26
C LEU A 554 16.05 1.51 -11.64
N ARG A 555 17.31 1.12 -11.69
CA ARG A 555 18.11 1.22 -12.92
C ARG A 555 17.54 0.43 -14.09
N ALA A 556 17.09 -0.81 -13.83
CA ALA A 556 16.69 -1.74 -14.87
C ALA A 556 15.46 -1.25 -15.64
N GLY A 557 15.61 -1.05 -16.94
CA GLY A 557 14.55 -0.64 -17.87
C GLY A 557 14.09 0.83 -17.74
N ALA A 558 14.70 1.61 -16.85
CA ALA A 558 14.32 2.99 -16.60
C ALA A 558 14.78 3.96 -17.70
N VAL A 559 14.44 5.22 -17.56
CA VAL A 559 14.69 6.26 -18.57
C VAL A 559 16.17 6.36 -18.93
N GLY A 560 17.08 6.28 -17.97
CA GLY A 560 18.53 6.37 -18.21
C GLY A 560 19.05 5.26 -19.13
N GLU A 561 18.61 4.02 -18.97
CA GLU A 561 19.00 2.92 -19.86
C GLU A 561 18.37 3.08 -21.25
N ARG A 562 17.11 3.49 -21.34
CA ARG A 562 16.44 3.76 -22.63
C ARG A 562 17.06 4.95 -23.36
N LEU A 563 17.46 5.98 -22.62
CA LEU A 563 18.21 7.12 -23.16
C LEU A 563 19.56 6.67 -23.72
N SER A 564 20.28 5.77 -23.02
CA SER A 564 21.55 5.23 -23.50
C SER A 564 21.41 4.52 -24.83
N ALA A 565 20.39 3.67 -24.97
CA ALA A 565 20.08 2.97 -26.21
C ALA A 565 19.73 3.95 -27.34
N LEU A 566 18.86 4.93 -27.06
CA LEU A 566 18.46 5.97 -28.02
C LEU A 566 19.65 6.74 -28.55
N LEU A 567 20.53 7.22 -27.66
CA LEU A 567 21.71 8.03 -28.07
C LEU A 567 22.68 7.21 -28.94
N LEU A 568 22.84 5.92 -28.66
CA LEU A 568 23.63 5.01 -29.45
C LEU A 568 23.01 4.77 -30.84
N GLU A 569 21.71 4.51 -30.91
CA GLU A 569 20.97 4.30 -32.17
C GLU A 569 20.99 5.55 -33.07
N GLN A 570 20.89 6.73 -32.49
CA GLN A 570 20.91 8.00 -33.21
C GLN A 570 22.34 8.46 -33.60
N GLY A 571 23.37 7.75 -33.16
CA GLY A 571 24.76 8.15 -33.41
C GLY A 571 25.11 9.52 -32.81
N ALA A 572 24.57 9.85 -31.65
CA ALA A 572 24.69 11.16 -31.00
C ALA A 572 26.12 11.56 -30.58
N GLY A 573 27.12 10.70 -30.83
CA GLY A 573 28.52 10.95 -30.50
C GLY A 573 28.82 11.04 -29.02
N THR A 574 27.99 10.40 -28.16
CA THR A 574 28.20 10.36 -26.72
C THR A 574 29.51 9.65 -26.38
N GLU A 575 30.40 10.33 -25.66
CA GLU A 575 31.69 9.80 -25.23
C GLU A 575 31.57 9.01 -23.92
N LYS A 576 30.76 9.51 -22.98
CA LYS A 576 30.55 8.86 -21.67
C LYS A 576 29.17 9.22 -21.14
N LEU A 577 28.50 8.22 -20.60
CA LEU A 577 27.21 8.37 -19.92
C LEU A 577 27.26 7.71 -18.54
N VAL A 578 26.86 8.45 -17.50
CA VAL A 578 26.76 7.98 -16.12
C VAL A 578 25.28 7.98 -15.71
N LEU A 579 24.81 6.86 -15.17
CA LEU A 579 23.45 6.72 -14.65
C LEU A 579 23.45 6.91 -13.12
N ARG A 580 22.68 7.87 -12.63
CA ARG A 580 22.31 8.03 -11.24
C ARG A 580 20.86 7.66 -11.07
N SER A 581 20.60 6.58 -10.35
CA SER A 581 19.29 6.00 -10.13
C SER A 581 19.19 5.48 -8.70
N VAL A 582 18.04 4.95 -8.31
CA VAL A 582 17.86 4.26 -7.02
C VAL A 582 18.78 3.03 -6.89
N GLY A 583 19.32 2.53 -8.01
CA GLY A 583 20.15 1.34 -8.02
C GLY A 583 19.39 0.09 -8.44
N THR A 584 19.74 -1.07 -7.85
CA THR A 584 19.17 -2.38 -8.20
C THR A 584 18.16 -2.90 -7.18
N THR A 585 18.04 -2.25 -6.03
CA THR A 585 17.15 -2.65 -4.93
C THR A 585 16.39 -1.44 -4.41
N LEU A 586 15.16 -1.65 -3.96
CA LEU A 586 14.37 -0.60 -3.34
C LEU A 586 14.98 -0.21 -1.98
N PRO A 587 15.09 1.09 -1.65
CA PRO A 587 15.63 1.54 -0.38
C PRO A 587 14.65 1.26 0.77
N SER A 588 15.19 1.16 1.99
CA SER A 588 14.38 1.07 3.20
C SER A 588 13.65 2.39 3.50
N GLN A 589 12.96 2.45 4.65
CA GLN A 589 12.25 3.65 5.09
C GLN A 589 13.20 4.80 5.47
N GLY A 590 12.72 6.04 5.35
CA GLY A 590 13.43 7.26 5.74
C GLY A 590 12.71 8.50 5.25
N SER A 591 13.22 9.69 5.51
CA SER A 591 12.75 10.88 4.81
C SER A 591 13.23 10.87 3.36
N THR A 592 12.49 11.48 2.46
CA THR A 592 12.91 11.60 1.05
C THR A 592 14.23 12.32 0.87
N VAL A 593 14.58 13.23 1.80
CA VAL A 593 15.86 13.96 1.80
C VAL A 593 17.02 13.03 2.15
N GLU A 594 16.91 12.27 3.24
CA GLU A 594 17.92 11.30 3.66
C GLU A 594 18.14 10.22 2.61
N LEU A 595 17.05 9.70 2.04
CA LEU A 595 17.12 8.67 1.00
C LEU A 595 17.77 9.18 -0.28
N ARG A 596 17.42 10.40 -0.77
CA ARG A 596 18.08 11.00 -1.93
C ARG A 596 19.56 11.22 -1.69
N HIS A 597 19.94 11.70 -0.49
CA HIS A 597 21.35 11.86 -0.13
C HIS A 597 22.10 10.52 -0.13
N ALA A 598 21.55 9.52 0.53
CA ALA A 598 22.15 8.18 0.60
C ALA A 598 22.31 7.51 -0.78
N LEU A 599 21.43 7.82 -1.73
CA LEU A 599 21.44 7.29 -3.09
C LEU A 599 22.24 8.17 -4.09
N GLY A 600 22.75 9.32 -3.65
CA GLY A 600 23.42 10.28 -4.51
C GLY A 600 22.51 10.93 -5.56
N LEU A 601 21.23 11.12 -5.20
CA LEU A 601 20.19 11.75 -6.03
C LEU A 601 19.86 13.18 -5.59
N ASP A 602 20.61 13.71 -4.63
CA ASP A 602 20.60 15.12 -4.27
C ASP A 602 21.56 15.92 -5.17
N ALA A 603 21.60 17.25 -4.98
CA ALA A 603 22.42 18.13 -5.80
C ALA A 603 23.91 17.77 -5.78
N GLU A 604 24.45 17.40 -4.60
CA GLU A 604 25.86 17.00 -4.47
C GLU A 604 26.15 15.67 -5.18
N GLY A 605 25.29 14.67 -5.02
CA GLY A 605 25.45 13.37 -5.68
C GLY A 605 25.36 13.48 -7.21
N ILE A 606 24.45 14.32 -7.72
CA ILE A 606 24.35 14.61 -9.16
C ILE A 606 25.59 15.39 -9.65
N ALA A 607 26.07 16.39 -8.91
CA ALA A 607 27.29 17.11 -9.25
C ALA A 607 28.52 16.19 -9.25
N GLN A 608 28.60 15.26 -8.28
CA GLN A 608 29.65 14.24 -8.24
C GLN A 608 29.63 13.35 -9.50
N ALA A 609 28.44 12.95 -9.97
CA ALA A 609 28.31 12.19 -11.22
C ALA A 609 28.80 12.99 -12.45
N VAL A 610 28.60 14.30 -12.46
CA VAL A 610 29.17 15.18 -13.53
C VAL A 610 30.68 15.20 -13.44
N ARG A 611 31.29 15.30 -12.27
CA ARG A 611 32.75 15.20 -12.12
C ARG A 611 33.27 13.84 -12.60
N GLU A 612 32.57 12.74 -12.31
CA GLU A 612 32.92 11.39 -12.78
C GLU A 612 32.84 11.25 -14.32
N VAL A 613 31.86 11.90 -14.95
CA VAL A 613 31.72 11.84 -16.41
C VAL A 613 32.78 12.70 -17.13
N LEU A 614 33.27 13.75 -16.45
CA LEU A 614 34.32 14.63 -16.96
C LEU A 614 35.74 14.05 -16.79
N ALA A 615 35.98 13.28 -15.74
CA ALA A 615 37.19 12.53 -15.51
C ALA A 615 37.37 11.38 -16.51
#